data_69922aff82ea684d5da0f67d75d8e234
#
_entry.id   69922aff82ea684d5da0f67d75d8e234
#
_cell.length_a   1.000
_cell.length_b   1.000
_cell.length_c   1.000
_cell.angle_alpha   90.00
_cell.angle_beta   90.00
_cell.angle_gamma   90.00
#
_symmetry.space_group_name_H-M   'P 1'
#
loop_
_entity.id
_entity.type
_entity.pdbx_description
1 polymer ?
#
loop_
_entity_poly.entity_id
_entity_poly.type
_entity_poly.pdbx_seq_one_letter_code
_entity_poly.pdbx_strand_id
1 'polypeptide(L)'
;GYTGKVSKVNPNLINILLENGYTPVISPIAIDDEYNFLNIDGDRAAAYVAGRLQSDVIIFLTNVDGLIMNDRLVKDIDLEECRKILPRIGPGMEKKILASTESLDMGVKKAIIASGSVQNPISSALSHNNCTVIMK
;
A
#
# COMPACT_ATOMS: atom_id res chain seq x y z
N GLY A 1 -23.87 -3.14 -3.39
CA GLY A 1 -22.99 -2.32 -4.21
C GLY A 1 -22.02 -3.18 -4.99
N TYR A 2 -21.63 -2.70 -6.15
CA TYR A 2 -20.64 -3.38 -6.99
C TYR A 2 -19.24 -3.23 -6.37
N THR A 3 -18.74 -4.29 -5.76
CA THR A 3 -17.38 -4.38 -5.22
C THR A 3 -16.59 -5.43 -5.98
N GLY A 4 -15.32 -5.15 -6.24
CA GLY A 4 -14.45 -6.04 -6.99
C GLY A 4 -13.11 -6.27 -6.30
N LYS A 5 -12.36 -7.23 -6.84
CA LYS A 5 -10.95 -7.45 -6.53
C LYS A 5 -10.12 -7.09 -7.77
N VAL A 6 -8.96 -6.49 -7.55
CA VAL A 6 -8.03 -6.21 -8.66
C VAL A 6 -7.52 -7.53 -9.22
N SER A 7 -7.72 -7.75 -10.52
CA SER A 7 -7.19 -8.90 -11.25
C SER A 7 -6.00 -8.51 -12.15
N LYS A 8 -6.05 -7.28 -12.70
CA LYS A 8 -5.05 -6.81 -13.66
C LYS A 8 -4.89 -5.30 -13.56
N VAL A 9 -3.66 -4.82 -13.71
CA VAL A 9 -3.34 -3.40 -13.88
C VAL A 9 -2.64 -3.23 -15.22
N ASN A 10 -3.11 -2.27 -16.04
CA ASN A 10 -2.40 -1.85 -17.23
C ASN A 10 -1.54 -0.62 -16.89
N PRO A 11 -0.20 -0.72 -16.87
CA PRO A 11 0.67 0.36 -16.44
C PRO A 11 0.92 1.41 -17.53
N ASN A 12 0.50 1.19 -18.78
CA ASN A 12 0.95 1.98 -19.92
C ASN A 12 0.68 3.48 -19.74
N LEU A 13 -0.56 3.86 -19.40
CA LEU A 13 -0.91 5.27 -19.20
C LEU A 13 -0.15 5.87 -18.02
N ILE A 14 0.01 5.11 -16.93
CA ILE A 14 0.73 5.57 -15.74
C ILE A 14 2.20 5.84 -16.10
N ASN A 15 2.85 4.95 -16.83
CA ASN A 15 4.24 5.12 -17.28
C ASN A 15 4.38 6.35 -18.19
N ILE A 16 3.49 6.52 -19.16
CA ILE A 16 3.50 7.70 -20.05
C ILE A 16 3.41 8.99 -19.23
N LEU A 17 2.53 9.05 -18.25
CA LEU A 17 2.38 10.23 -17.39
C LEU A 17 3.66 10.49 -16.57
N LEU A 18 4.21 9.45 -15.94
CA LEU A 18 5.44 9.55 -15.15
C LEU A 18 6.65 9.98 -16.00
N GLU A 19 6.84 9.41 -17.18
CA GLU A 19 7.92 9.75 -18.12
C GLU A 19 7.82 11.18 -18.61
N ASN A 20 6.63 11.78 -18.63
CA ASN A 20 6.40 13.17 -18.99
C ASN A 20 6.33 14.12 -17.78
N GLY A 21 6.75 13.68 -16.58
CA GLY A 21 6.87 14.51 -15.39
C GLY A 21 5.55 14.76 -14.64
N TYR A 22 4.49 14.03 -14.97
CA TYR A 22 3.22 14.11 -14.24
C TYR A 22 3.21 13.18 -13.04
N THR A 23 2.47 13.55 -12.00
CA THR A 23 2.17 12.69 -10.84
C THR A 23 0.72 12.20 -10.97
N PRO A 24 0.49 10.94 -11.36
CA PRO A 24 -0.86 10.40 -11.47
C PRO A 24 -1.55 10.32 -10.11
N VAL A 25 -2.80 10.79 -10.02
CA VAL A 25 -3.67 10.59 -8.87
C VAL A 25 -4.78 9.62 -9.30
N ILE A 26 -4.83 8.45 -8.66
CA ILE A 26 -5.67 7.33 -9.08
C ILE A 26 -6.71 7.06 -8.00
N SER A 27 -8.00 7.06 -8.36
CA SER A 27 -9.08 6.64 -7.47
C SER A 27 -9.21 5.11 -7.42
N PRO A 28 -9.70 4.52 -6.30
CA PRO A 28 -9.87 3.07 -6.16
C PRO A 28 -11.15 2.58 -6.87
N ILE A 29 -11.21 2.84 -8.18
CA ILE A 29 -12.29 2.41 -9.07
C ILE A 29 -11.70 1.55 -10.18
N ALA A 30 -12.29 0.39 -10.41
CA ALA A 30 -11.95 -0.52 -11.48
C ALA A 30 -13.13 -0.69 -12.46
N ILE A 31 -12.88 -1.37 -13.54
CA ILE A 31 -13.90 -1.84 -14.48
C ILE A 31 -13.83 -3.36 -14.58
N ASP A 32 -14.97 -4.02 -14.77
CA ASP A 32 -15.02 -5.44 -15.11
C ASP A 32 -14.99 -5.67 -16.65
N ASP A 33 -15.08 -6.92 -17.05
CA ASP A 33 -15.06 -7.30 -18.47
C ASP A 33 -16.32 -6.82 -19.24
N GLU A 34 -17.38 -6.42 -18.52
CA GLU A 34 -18.61 -5.85 -19.08
C GLU A 34 -18.61 -4.30 -19.03
N TYR A 35 -17.47 -3.70 -18.64
CA TYR A 35 -17.30 -2.25 -18.47
C TYR A 35 -18.13 -1.62 -17.34
N ASN A 36 -18.58 -2.40 -16.36
CA ASN A 36 -19.22 -1.85 -15.17
C ASN A 36 -18.16 -1.32 -14.20
N PHE A 37 -18.47 -0.19 -13.54
CA PHE A 37 -17.60 0.37 -12.52
C PHE A 37 -17.71 -0.41 -11.21
N LEU A 38 -16.56 -0.77 -10.66
CA LEU A 38 -16.42 -1.50 -9.40
C LEU A 38 -15.67 -0.65 -8.37
N ASN A 39 -16.22 -0.57 -7.17
CA ASN A 39 -15.47 -0.05 -6.02
C ASN A 39 -14.48 -1.12 -5.57
N ILE A 40 -13.22 -0.75 -5.38
CA ILE A 40 -12.15 -1.65 -4.91
C ILE A 40 -11.51 -1.13 -3.63
N ASP A 41 -10.90 -2.01 -2.87
CA ASP A 41 -10.14 -1.61 -1.69
C ASP A 41 -8.91 -0.79 -2.12
N GLY A 42 -8.76 0.42 -1.55
CA GLY A 42 -7.72 1.37 -1.96
C GLY A 42 -6.30 0.89 -1.62
N ASP A 43 -6.10 0.24 -0.48
CA ASP A 43 -4.80 -0.28 -0.08
C ASP A 43 -4.36 -1.41 -1.04
N ARG A 44 -5.28 -2.30 -1.39
CA ARG A 44 -5.01 -3.37 -2.35
C ARG A 44 -4.82 -2.84 -3.78
N ALA A 45 -5.61 -1.86 -4.20
CA ALA A 45 -5.41 -1.20 -5.49
C ALA A 45 -4.01 -0.60 -5.60
N ALA A 46 -3.57 0.12 -4.56
CA ALA A 46 -2.22 0.68 -4.49
C ALA A 46 -1.13 -0.39 -4.56
N ALA A 47 -1.30 -1.51 -3.82
CA ALA A 47 -0.36 -2.63 -3.84
C ALA A 47 -0.20 -3.23 -5.25
N TYR A 48 -1.31 -3.45 -5.97
CA TYR A 48 -1.28 -4.00 -7.33
C TYR A 48 -0.66 -3.01 -8.33
N VAL A 49 -0.96 -1.72 -8.21
CA VAL A 49 -0.32 -0.68 -9.04
C VAL A 49 1.18 -0.63 -8.77
N ALA A 50 1.61 -0.56 -7.50
CA ALA A 50 3.02 -0.53 -7.12
C ALA A 50 3.76 -1.79 -7.60
N GLY A 51 3.18 -2.97 -7.42
CA GLY A 51 3.75 -4.22 -7.91
C GLY A 51 3.88 -4.24 -9.43
N ARG A 52 2.88 -3.75 -10.16
CA ARG A 52 2.93 -3.71 -11.62
C ARG A 52 3.92 -2.72 -12.19
N LEU A 53 4.14 -1.59 -11.48
CA LEU A 53 5.16 -0.59 -11.81
C LEU A 53 6.56 -0.99 -11.33
N GLN A 54 6.72 -2.07 -10.57
CA GLN A 54 7.96 -2.47 -9.90
C GLN A 54 8.54 -1.33 -9.06
N SER A 55 7.67 -0.67 -8.30
CA SER A 55 8.04 0.47 -7.47
C SER A 55 9.06 0.07 -6.40
N ASP A 56 9.99 0.97 -6.08
CA ASP A 56 10.95 0.73 -4.98
C ASP A 56 10.26 0.74 -3.62
N VAL A 57 9.26 1.62 -3.46
CA VAL A 57 8.57 1.83 -2.18
C VAL A 57 7.08 2.02 -2.42
N ILE A 58 6.26 1.45 -1.53
CA ILE A 58 4.86 1.82 -1.34
C ILE A 58 4.67 2.40 0.05
N ILE A 59 3.89 3.48 0.18
CA ILE A 59 3.61 4.13 1.46
C ILE A 59 2.10 4.12 1.68
N PHE A 60 1.67 3.52 2.80
CA PHE A 60 0.29 3.55 3.28
C PHE A 60 0.17 4.62 4.37
N LEU A 61 -0.47 5.73 4.05
CA LEU A 61 -0.77 6.77 5.03
C LEU A 61 -2.05 6.44 5.79
N THR A 62 -2.01 6.60 7.10
CA THR A 62 -3.11 6.29 8.02
C THR A 62 -3.20 7.33 9.14
N ASN A 63 -4.10 7.15 10.10
CA ASN A 63 -4.28 8.05 11.25
C ASN A 63 -3.45 7.66 12.48
N VAL A 64 -2.60 6.64 12.35
CA VAL A 64 -1.66 6.19 13.40
C VAL A 64 -0.24 6.14 12.83
N ASP A 65 0.76 6.12 13.71
CA ASP A 65 2.17 6.18 13.28
C ASP A 65 2.63 4.92 12.52
N GLY A 66 1.96 3.80 12.72
CA GLY A 66 2.29 2.53 12.07
C GLY A 66 1.62 1.36 12.80
N LEU A 67 2.22 0.19 12.70
CA LEU A 67 1.78 -1.01 13.41
C LEU A 67 2.13 -0.87 14.90
N ILE A 68 1.11 -0.85 15.74
CA ILE A 68 1.27 -0.83 17.20
C ILE A 68 1.04 -2.24 17.74
N MET A 69 1.99 -2.78 18.48
CA MET A 69 1.87 -4.06 19.19
C MET A 69 2.34 -3.89 20.63
N ASN A 70 1.55 -4.38 21.60
CA ASN A 70 1.83 -4.23 23.04
C ASN A 70 2.15 -2.77 23.43
N ASP A 71 1.34 -1.83 22.94
CA ASP A 71 1.46 -0.37 23.16
C ASP A 71 2.78 0.22 22.65
N ARG A 72 3.44 -0.42 21.71
CA ARG A 72 4.69 0.06 21.11
C ARG A 72 4.62 0.04 19.60
N LEU A 73 5.21 1.06 18.99
CA LEU A 73 5.39 1.11 17.54
C LEU A 73 6.43 0.05 17.11
N VAL A 74 6.01 -0.82 16.21
CA VAL A 74 6.91 -1.75 15.52
C VAL A 74 7.59 -0.99 14.39
N LYS A 75 8.87 -0.65 14.55
CA LYS A 75 9.61 0.16 13.56
C LYS A 75 9.94 -0.61 12.30
N ASP A 76 10.43 -1.84 12.48
CA ASP A 76 10.85 -2.71 11.38
C ASP A 76 10.25 -4.10 11.59
N ILE A 77 9.78 -4.71 10.53
CA ILE A 77 9.22 -6.06 10.55
C ILE A 77 9.46 -6.72 9.18
N ASP A 78 9.81 -7.99 9.19
CA ASP A 78 9.97 -8.74 7.96
C ASP A 78 8.64 -9.31 7.43
N LEU A 79 8.64 -9.68 6.14
CA LEU A 79 7.47 -10.19 5.45
C LEU A 79 6.89 -11.46 6.11
N GLU A 80 7.74 -12.36 6.58
CA GLU A 80 7.31 -13.62 7.21
C GLU A 80 6.66 -13.38 8.57
N GLU A 81 7.19 -12.44 9.35
CA GLU A 81 6.59 -12.04 10.61
C GLU A 81 5.23 -11.35 10.38
N CYS A 82 5.12 -10.49 9.34
CA CYS A 82 3.83 -9.90 8.94
C CYS A 82 2.76 -10.98 8.70
N ARG A 83 3.11 -12.06 7.99
CA ARG A 83 2.18 -13.18 7.74
C ARG A 83 1.74 -13.89 9.01
N LYS A 84 2.66 -14.07 9.96
CA LYS A 84 2.37 -14.73 11.25
C LYS A 84 1.45 -13.90 12.14
N ILE A 85 1.64 -12.58 12.14
CA ILE A 85 0.86 -11.69 13.01
C ILE A 85 -0.49 -11.30 12.41
N LEU A 86 -0.66 -11.37 11.09
CA LEU A 86 -1.85 -10.94 10.37
C LEU A 86 -3.18 -11.41 10.99
N PRO A 87 -3.33 -12.68 11.45
CA PRO A 87 -4.57 -13.14 12.09
C PRO A 87 -4.87 -12.50 13.45
N ARG A 88 -3.91 -11.78 14.04
CA ARG A 88 -4.02 -11.14 15.37
C ARG A 88 -4.16 -9.62 15.31
N ILE A 89 -4.09 -9.05 14.10
CA ILE A 89 -4.18 -7.61 13.89
C ILE A 89 -5.65 -7.19 13.76
N GLY A 90 -5.99 -6.08 14.40
CA GLY A 90 -7.34 -5.51 14.35
C GLY A 90 -7.71 -4.96 12.97
N PRO A 91 -9.02 -4.74 12.74
CA PRO A 91 -9.54 -4.25 11.48
C PRO A 91 -8.94 -2.89 11.10
N GLY A 92 -8.73 -2.68 9.80
CA GLY A 92 -8.10 -1.49 9.25
C GLY A 92 -6.59 -1.65 9.07
N MET A 93 -5.83 -1.92 10.12
CA MET A 93 -4.40 -2.21 10.03
C MET A 93 -4.14 -3.56 9.33
N GLU A 94 -4.98 -4.56 9.57
CA GLU A 94 -4.96 -5.84 8.86
C GLU A 94 -4.92 -5.67 7.33
N LYS A 95 -5.76 -4.77 6.78
CA LYS A 95 -5.78 -4.49 5.34
C LYS A 95 -4.47 -3.91 4.83
N LYS A 96 -3.86 -3.01 5.60
CA LYS A 96 -2.58 -2.39 5.23
C LYS A 96 -1.43 -3.38 5.29
N ILE A 97 -1.39 -4.24 6.30
CA ILE A 97 -0.40 -5.31 6.39
C ILE A 97 -0.60 -6.31 5.23
N LEU A 98 -1.85 -6.70 4.93
CA LEU A 98 -2.14 -7.57 3.79
C LEU A 98 -1.70 -6.94 2.46
N ALA A 99 -2.06 -5.68 2.21
CA ALA A 99 -1.65 -4.97 1.00
C ALA A 99 -0.11 -4.79 0.92
N SER A 100 0.55 -4.56 2.06
CA SER A 100 2.00 -4.53 2.14
C SER A 100 2.62 -5.87 1.74
N THR A 101 2.13 -6.99 2.30
CA THR A 101 2.63 -8.32 1.94
C THR A 101 2.40 -8.64 0.47
N GLU A 102 1.21 -8.35 -0.07
CA GLU A 102 0.90 -8.53 -1.50
C GLU A 102 1.84 -7.71 -2.40
N SER A 103 2.13 -6.45 -2.04
CA SER A 103 3.03 -5.60 -2.83
C SER A 103 4.47 -6.14 -2.85
N LEU A 104 4.99 -6.58 -1.71
CA LEU A 104 6.32 -7.18 -1.59
C LEU A 104 6.41 -8.51 -2.36
N ASP A 105 5.35 -9.33 -2.34
CA ASP A 105 5.28 -10.56 -3.14
C ASP A 105 5.33 -10.27 -4.64
N MET A 106 4.74 -9.16 -5.08
CA MET A 106 4.78 -8.69 -6.47
C MET A 106 6.08 -7.97 -6.87
N GLY A 107 7.04 -7.84 -5.96
CA GLY A 107 8.38 -7.32 -6.28
C GLY A 107 8.67 -5.90 -5.79
N VAL A 108 7.74 -5.24 -5.11
CA VAL A 108 8.04 -3.98 -4.41
C VAL A 108 9.11 -4.26 -3.34
N LYS A 109 10.12 -3.40 -3.21
CA LYS A 109 11.24 -3.65 -2.31
C LYS A 109 10.93 -3.36 -0.86
N LYS A 110 10.07 -2.36 -0.60
CA LYS A 110 9.75 -1.85 0.72
C LYS A 110 8.31 -1.36 0.79
N ALA A 111 7.60 -1.70 1.87
CA ALA A 111 6.33 -1.09 2.21
C ALA A 111 6.47 -0.32 3.53
N ILE A 112 5.86 0.87 3.61
CA ILE A 112 5.90 1.73 4.79
C ILE A 112 4.47 2.06 5.20
N ILE A 113 4.17 1.91 6.49
CA ILE A 113 2.91 2.37 7.09
C ILE A 113 3.24 3.53 8.02
N ALA A 114 2.65 4.69 7.77
CA ALA A 114 2.98 5.92 8.47
C ALA A 114 1.76 6.83 8.69
N SER A 115 1.88 7.76 9.62
CA SER A 115 0.84 8.76 9.86
C SER A 115 0.73 9.76 8.71
N GLY A 116 -0.49 9.97 8.21
CA GLY A 116 -0.81 11.05 7.28
C GLY A 116 -1.05 12.40 7.96
N SER A 117 -1.10 12.45 9.30
CA SER A 117 -1.42 13.65 10.06
C SER A 117 -0.20 14.51 10.45
N VAL A 118 1.01 14.06 10.10
CA VAL A 118 2.25 14.79 10.33
C VAL A 118 2.57 15.78 9.22
N GLN A 119 3.41 16.76 9.49
CA GLN A 119 3.91 17.66 8.44
C GLN A 119 4.80 16.90 7.47
N ASN A 120 4.57 17.08 6.15
CA ASN A 120 5.29 16.39 5.09
C ASN A 120 5.30 14.85 5.23
N PRO A 121 4.12 14.20 5.28
CA PRO A 121 4.00 12.79 5.68
C PRO A 121 4.79 11.83 4.77
N ILE A 122 4.87 12.09 3.47
CA ILE A 122 5.62 11.25 2.52
C ILE A 122 7.13 11.36 2.81
N SER A 123 7.66 12.57 2.97
CA SER A 123 9.09 12.78 3.28
C SER A 123 9.45 12.20 4.64
N SER A 124 8.56 12.33 5.63
CA SER A 124 8.73 11.73 6.96
C SER A 124 8.80 10.21 6.89
N ALA A 125 7.89 9.58 6.15
CA ALA A 125 7.87 8.14 5.93
C ALA A 125 9.14 7.65 5.22
N LEU A 126 9.56 8.32 4.15
CA LEU A 126 10.80 7.98 3.42
C LEU A 126 12.06 8.11 4.28
N SER A 127 12.06 9.02 5.25
CA SER A 127 13.13 9.16 6.26
C SER A 127 12.98 8.18 7.43
N HIS A 128 12.03 7.27 7.39
CA HIS A 128 11.70 6.29 8.43
C HIS A 128 11.42 6.92 9.81
N ASN A 129 10.81 8.11 9.84
CA ASN A 129 10.44 8.79 11.07
C ASN A 129 9.06 8.34 11.54
N ASN A 130 8.98 7.76 12.74
CA ASN A 130 7.72 7.30 13.34
C ASN A 130 6.82 6.53 12.37
N CYS A 131 7.32 5.42 11.84
CA CYS A 131 6.60 4.58 10.90
C CYS A 131 6.94 3.11 11.11
N THR A 132 6.20 2.22 10.45
CA THR A 132 6.55 0.81 10.32
C THR A 132 7.09 0.55 8.92
N VAL A 133 8.27 -0.02 8.83
CA VAL A 133 8.92 -0.44 7.58
C VAL A 133 8.83 -1.95 7.46
N ILE A 134 8.34 -2.43 6.31
CA ILE A 134 8.19 -3.85 6.00
C ILE A 134 9.08 -4.17 4.81
N MET A 135 9.93 -5.19 4.96
CA MET A 135 10.87 -5.65 3.93
C MET A 135 10.89 -7.18 3.84
N LYS A 136 11.46 -7.70 2.76
CA LYS A 136 11.75 -9.15 2.63
C LYS A 136 12.93 -9.53 3.48
#